data_f5e2a4032536d1d52e0c4ae266a035f3
#
_entry.id   f5e2a4032536d1d52e0c4ae266a035f3
#
_cell.length_a   1.000
_cell.length_b   1.000
_cell.length_c   1.000
_cell.angle_alpha   90.00
_cell.angle_beta   90.00
_cell.angle_gamma   90.00
#
_symmetry.space_group_name_H-M   'P 1'
#
loop_
_entity.id
_entity.type
_entity.pdbx_description
1 polymer ?
#
loop_
_entity_poly.entity_id
_entity_poly.type
_entity_poly.pdbx_seq_one_letter_code
_entity_poly.pdbx_strand_id
1 'polypeptide(L)'
;FLTLTRKPAMARAGFMGAKKQWDAVSRVRDRRELDAATDSLLAALQPYGPRLLGAYETPGGLFSEPLEFLAFLFDGELRPVPFEKGSASFVDRRVSFGKDALELSGNSRSPRTLAAILSVKEYPPHTAAGQLDSLLRVPHEMVISQSFAFMDRQPALSRMNTVLRRMRAADDEALSLRRDLVQAKDDVAAGRAVFGEHHFTIMTRAANFEALDNAVADVQAALTEIGVIGVREEAALEPSFWAQFPGNGQYIPRK
;
A
#
# COMPACT_ATOMS: atom_id res chain seq x y z
N PHE A 1 -3.45 -6.24 8.58
CA PHE A 1 -2.18 -6.84 8.14
C PHE A 1 -1.16 -5.76 7.82
N LEU A 2 0.12 -6.00 8.16
CA LEU A 2 1.23 -5.10 7.85
C LEU A 2 2.33 -5.91 7.16
N THR A 3 2.87 -5.38 6.07
CA THR A 3 3.95 -6.03 5.31
C THR A 3 5.17 -5.12 5.28
N LEU A 4 6.29 -5.61 5.74
CA LEU A 4 7.58 -4.96 5.62
C LEU A 4 8.30 -5.47 4.38
N THR A 5 8.63 -4.57 3.45
CA THR A 5 9.39 -4.91 2.25
C THR A 5 10.70 -4.14 2.21
N ARG A 6 11.76 -4.82 1.82
CA ARG A 6 13.09 -4.23 1.61
C ARG A 6 13.57 -4.50 0.20
N LYS A 7 14.02 -3.47 -0.50
CA LYS A 7 14.71 -3.67 -1.77
C LYS A 7 16.10 -4.26 -1.51
N PRO A 8 16.49 -5.33 -2.22
CA PRO A 8 17.84 -5.88 -2.09
C PRO A 8 18.89 -4.81 -2.36
N ALA A 9 19.97 -4.80 -1.59
CA ALA A 9 21.11 -3.95 -1.85
C ALA A 9 21.78 -4.40 -3.16
N MET A 10 21.38 -3.80 -4.27
CA MET A 10 22.06 -4.03 -5.54
C MET A 10 23.44 -3.38 -5.45
N ALA A 11 24.50 -4.20 -5.43
CA ALA A 11 25.82 -3.68 -5.52
C ALA A 11 25.95 -2.89 -6.83
N ARG A 12 26.62 -1.69 -6.88
CA ARG A 12 26.79 -0.85 -8.05
C ARG A 12 27.40 -1.63 -9.22
N ALA A 13 26.81 -1.56 -10.41
CA ALA A 13 27.40 -2.13 -11.62
C ALA A 13 28.79 -1.56 -11.81
N GLY A 14 29.78 -2.43 -12.01
CA GLY A 14 31.10 -2.01 -12.46
C GLY A 14 31.02 -1.40 -13.85
N PHE A 15 32.06 -0.67 -14.26
CA PHE A 15 32.17 0.12 -15.47
C PHE A 15 31.86 -0.63 -16.78
N MET A 16 31.71 -1.94 -16.79
CA MET A 16 31.47 -2.79 -17.96
C MET A 16 30.12 -3.48 -18.03
N GLY A 17 29.06 -2.93 -17.44
CA GLY A 17 27.70 -3.37 -17.76
C GLY A 17 27.34 -4.82 -17.44
N ALA A 18 28.12 -5.54 -16.62
CA ALA A 18 27.79 -6.87 -16.18
C ALA A 18 26.51 -6.82 -15.32
N LYS A 19 25.47 -7.55 -15.75
CA LYS A 19 24.28 -7.79 -14.92
C LYS A 19 24.74 -8.31 -13.57
N LYS A 20 24.56 -7.50 -12.53
CA LYS A 20 25.02 -7.84 -11.22
C LYS A 20 24.22 -8.99 -10.65
N GLN A 21 24.88 -10.07 -10.43
CA GLN A 21 24.32 -11.23 -9.76
C GLN A 21 24.22 -10.94 -8.26
N TRP A 22 23.01 -11.08 -7.72
CA TRP A 22 22.77 -11.02 -6.28
C TRP A 22 23.37 -12.26 -5.64
N ASP A 23 24.54 -12.13 -5.06
CA ASP A 23 25.31 -13.23 -4.51
C ASP A 23 24.74 -13.74 -3.15
N ALA A 24 25.22 -14.91 -2.72
CA ALA A 24 24.76 -15.53 -1.48
C ALA A 24 25.06 -14.67 -0.25
N VAL A 25 26.15 -13.92 -0.25
CA VAL A 25 26.56 -13.06 0.89
C VAL A 25 25.61 -11.86 0.99
N SER A 26 25.29 -11.21 -0.13
CA SER A 26 24.31 -10.13 -0.16
C SER A 26 22.93 -10.58 0.33
N ARG A 27 22.50 -11.78 -0.07
CA ARG A 27 21.22 -12.36 0.40
C ARG A 27 21.19 -12.57 1.90
N VAL A 28 22.26 -13.11 2.49
CA VAL A 28 22.35 -13.31 3.94
C VAL A 28 22.34 -12.00 4.70
N ARG A 29 23.06 -11.00 4.21
CA ARG A 29 23.06 -9.65 4.80
C ARG A 29 21.68 -9.00 4.73
N ASP A 30 21.07 -8.96 3.55
CA ASP A 30 19.76 -8.36 3.34
C ASP A 30 18.68 -9.03 4.20
N ARG A 31 18.77 -10.37 4.39
CA ARG A 31 17.89 -11.10 5.28
C ARG A 31 18.09 -10.69 6.75
N ARG A 32 19.32 -10.62 7.23
CA ARG A 32 19.61 -10.18 8.61
C ARG A 32 19.10 -8.78 8.91
N GLU A 33 19.26 -7.87 7.93
CA GLU A 33 18.78 -6.49 8.07
C GLU A 33 17.23 -6.42 8.03
N LEU A 34 16.58 -7.30 7.25
CA LEU A 34 15.13 -7.43 7.26
C LEU A 34 14.64 -8.01 8.58
N ASP A 35 15.30 -9.05 9.10
CA ASP A 35 14.97 -9.67 10.38
C ASP A 35 15.10 -8.64 11.52
N ALA A 36 16.19 -7.88 11.57
CA ALA A 36 16.38 -6.82 12.58
C ALA A 36 15.33 -5.70 12.48
N ALA A 37 14.94 -5.31 11.26
CA ALA A 37 13.87 -4.32 11.07
C ALA A 37 12.50 -4.89 11.49
N THR A 38 12.27 -6.18 11.26
CA THR A 38 11.06 -6.88 11.69
C THR A 38 10.98 -6.93 13.22
N ASP A 39 12.06 -7.28 13.90
CA ASP A 39 12.12 -7.31 15.37
C ASP A 39 11.85 -5.93 15.97
N SER A 40 12.43 -4.88 15.37
CA SER A 40 12.19 -3.49 15.77
C SER A 40 10.72 -3.08 15.60
N LEU A 41 10.11 -3.50 14.51
CA LEU A 41 8.69 -3.22 14.23
C LEU A 41 7.77 -3.97 15.19
N LEU A 42 8.05 -5.25 15.45
CA LEU A 42 7.30 -6.06 16.43
C LEU A 42 7.38 -5.43 17.82
N ALA A 43 8.56 -4.97 18.23
CA ALA A 43 8.75 -4.28 19.51
C ALA A 43 7.93 -2.97 19.58
N ALA A 44 7.93 -2.16 18.51
CA ALA A 44 7.16 -0.92 18.44
C ALA A 44 5.63 -1.16 18.46
N LEU A 45 5.17 -2.26 17.90
CA LEU A 45 3.76 -2.63 17.83
C LEU A 45 3.29 -3.50 19.00
N GLN A 46 4.18 -3.81 19.95
CA GLN A 46 3.89 -4.70 21.08
C GLN A 46 2.54 -4.42 21.79
N PRO A 47 2.12 -3.16 22.01
CA PRO A 47 0.82 -2.84 22.63
C PRO A 47 -0.39 -3.36 21.84
N TYR A 48 -0.23 -3.67 20.56
CA TYR A 48 -1.28 -4.16 19.66
C TYR A 48 -1.26 -5.69 19.48
N GLY A 49 -0.38 -6.41 20.20
CA GLY A 49 -0.26 -7.87 20.10
C GLY A 49 0.15 -8.37 18.72
N PRO A 50 1.21 -7.83 18.08
CA PRO A 50 1.63 -8.24 16.74
C PRO A 50 2.13 -9.68 16.74
N ARG A 51 1.88 -10.40 15.65
CA ARG A 51 2.47 -11.70 15.38
C ARG A 51 2.90 -11.83 13.92
N LEU A 52 3.91 -12.62 13.67
CA LEU A 52 4.32 -12.95 12.32
C LEU A 52 3.38 -14.00 11.73
N LEU A 53 3.01 -13.81 10.47
CA LEU A 53 2.32 -14.84 9.70
C LEU A 53 3.32 -15.92 9.30
N GLY A 54 2.95 -17.18 9.50
CA GLY A 54 3.79 -18.34 9.24
C GLY A 54 3.04 -19.53 8.65
N ALA A 55 3.72 -20.65 8.56
CA ALA A 55 3.10 -21.93 8.30
C ALA A 55 2.70 -22.59 9.63
N TYR A 56 1.58 -23.32 9.63
CA TYR A 56 1.09 -24.05 10.79
C TYR A 56 0.54 -25.41 10.39
N GLU A 57 0.63 -26.37 11.31
CA GLU A 57 0.16 -27.75 11.11
C GLU A 57 -1.18 -27.97 11.78
N THR A 58 -2.04 -28.71 11.10
CA THR A 58 -3.31 -29.24 11.62
C THR A 58 -3.43 -30.72 11.28
N PRO A 59 -4.41 -31.46 11.81
CA PRO A 59 -4.68 -32.84 11.36
C PRO A 59 -4.97 -32.94 9.85
N GLY A 60 -5.34 -31.84 9.20
CA GLY A 60 -5.58 -31.76 7.75
C GLY A 60 -4.34 -31.46 6.91
N GLY A 61 -3.16 -31.26 7.53
CA GLY A 61 -1.92 -30.97 6.84
C GLY A 61 -1.27 -29.62 7.22
N LEU A 62 -0.31 -29.21 6.42
CA LEU A 62 0.42 -27.95 6.59
C LEU A 62 -0.33 -26.82 5.85
N PHE A 63 -0.56 -25.71 6.54
CA PHE A 63 -1.25 -24.51 6.04
C PHE A 63 -0.35 -23.29 6.10
N SER A 64 -0.72 -22.22 5.37
CA SER A 64 0.08 -21.01 5.23
C SER A 64 -0.75 -19.75 5.48
N GLU A 65 -0.56 -19.07 6.61
CA GLU A 65 -1.17 -17.78 6.91
C GLU A 65 -0.84 -16.68 5.87
N PRO A 66 0.41 -16.59 5.31
CA PRO A 66 0.66 -15.66 4.21
C PRO A 66 -0.20 -15.91 2.97
N LEU A 67 -0.45 -17.18 2.60
CA LEU A 67 -1.33 -17.51 1.48
C LEU A 67 -2.80 -17.23 1.81
N GLU A 68 -3.22 -17.42 3.05
CA GLU A 68 -4.55 -17.06 3.54
C GLU A 68 -4.78 -15.55 3.45
N PHE A 69 -3.78 -14.74 3.83
CA PHE A 69 -3.84 -13.30 3.66
C PHE A 69 -3.94 -12.88 2.19
N LEU A 70 -3.16 -13.50 1.29
CA LEU A 70 -3.24 -13.22 -0.14
C LEU A 70 -4.60 -13.63 -0.72
N ALA A 71 -5.14 -14.79 -0.33
CA ALA A 71 -6.47 -15.25 -0.72
C ALA A 71 -7.56 -14.28 -0.22
N PHE A 72 -7.44 -13.80 1.02
CA PHE A 72 -8.36 -12.81 1.59
C PHE A 72 -8.48 -11.54 0.74
N LEU A 73 -7.39 -11.05 0.15
CA LEU A 73 -7.42 -9.87 -0.73
C LEU A 73 -8.29 -10.09 -1.98
N PHE A 74 -8.43 -11.35 -2.44
CA PHE A 74 -9.34 -11.70 -3.53
C PHE A 74 -10.75 -12.03 -3.03
N ASP A 75 -10.83 -12.88 -2.01
CA ASP A 75 -12.09 -13.50 -1.62
C ASP A 75 -12.91 -12.65 -0.65
N GLY A 76 -12.24 -11.80 0.15
CA GLY A 76 -12.85 -11.06 1.26
C GLY A 76 -13.02 -11.89 2.53
N GLU A 77 -12.68 -13.18 2.50
CA GLU A 77 -12.81 -14.11 3.61
C GLU A 77 -11.47 -14.75 3.96
N LEU A 78 -11.16 -14.81 5.24
CA LEU A 78 -10.00 -15.58 5.73
C LEU A 78 -10.40 -17.05 5.78
N ARG A 79 -9.73 -17.87 4.98
CA ARG A 79 -9.92 -19.33 4.95
C ARG A 79 -8.57 -20.04 4.98
N PRO A 80 -8.50 -21.22 5.59
CA PRO A 80 -7.28 -22.03 5.57
C PRO A 80 -6.83 -22.35 4.14
N VAL A 81 -5.55 -22.07 3.85
CA VAL A 81 -4.93 -22.37 2.54
C VAL A 81 -3.81 -23.37 2.75
N PRO A 82 -3.90 -24.58 2.15
CA PRO A 82 -2.85 -25.59 2.26
C PRO A 82 -1.52 -25.09 1.69
N PHE A 83 -0.45 -25.38 2.40
CA PHE A 83 0.93 -25.11 1.98
C PHE A 83 1.46 -26.31 1.18
N GLU A 84 1.02 -26.49 -0.05
CA GLU A 84 1.51 -27.53 -0.93
C GLU A 84 2.60 -27.00 -1.86
N LYS A 85 3.67 -27.81 -2.04
CA LYS A 85 4.71 -27.51 -3.03
C LYS A 85 4.10 -27.49 -4.44
N GLY A 86 4.03 -26.30 -5.05
CA GLY A 86 3.57 -26.14 -6.43
C GLY A 86 2.09 -25.85 -6.58
N SER A 87 1.32 -25.71 -5.50
CA SER A 87 -0.08 -25.27 -5.60
C SER A 87 -0.11 -23.76 -5.89
N ALA A 88 -0.33 -23.43 -7.17
CA ALA A 88 -0.58 -22.05 -7.60
C ALA A 88 -2.04 -21.61 -7.34
N SER A 89 -2.88 -22.50 -6.84
CA SER A 89 -4.33 -22.30 -6.77
C SER A 89 -4.80 -22.00 -5.35
N PHE A 90 -4.30 -20.92 -4.76
CA PHE A 90 -4.90 -20.36 -3.53
C PHE A 90 -6.04 -19.38 -3.84
N VAL A 91 -6.23 -19.00 -5.11
CA VAL A 91 -7.25 -18.07 -5.58
C VAL A 91 -8.22 -18.79 -6.50
N ASP A 92 -9.50 -18.82 -6.12
CA ASP A 92 -10.59 -19.44 -6.90
C ASP A 92 -11.36 -18.41 -7.74
N ARG A 93 -10.95 -17.15 -7.72
CA ARG A 93 -11.66 -16.07 -8.39
C ARG A 93 -10.91 -15.56 -9.61
N ARG A 94 -11.66 -15.25 -10.67
CA ARG A 94 -11.17 -14.48 -11.80
C ARG A 94 -11.46 -13.01 -11.56
N VAL A 95 -10.45 -12.16 -11.82
CA VAL A 95 -10.61 -10.70 -11.81
C VAL A 95 -10.80 -10.22 -13.24
N SER A 96 -11.87 -9.46 -13.48
CA SER A 96 -12.15 -8.82 -14.77
C SER A 96 -12.24 -7.31 -14.54
N PHE A 97 -11.44 -6.54 -15.26
CA PHE A 97 -11.41 -5.07 -15.12
C PHE A 97 -12.33 -4.43 -16.15
N GLY A 98 -13.26 -3.58 -15.70
CA GLY A 98 -14.06 -2.70 -16.50
C GLY A 98 -13.44 -1.29 -16.58
N LYS A 99 -14.27 -0.28 -16.86
CA LYS A 99 -13.82 1.10 -16.94
C LYS A 99 -13.49 1.66 -15.55
N ASP A 100 -14.41 1.56 -14.60
CA ASP A 100 -14.38 2.18 -13.27
C ASP A 100 -14.80 1.22 -12.14
N ALA A 101 -14.99 -0.04 -12.50
CA ALA A 101 -15.28 -1.15 -11.58
C ALA A 101 -14.61 -2.42 -12.07
N LEU A 102 -14.33 -3.32 -11.17
CA LEU A 102 -13.84 -4.67 -11.44
C LEU A 102 -14.84 -5.72 -10.94
N GLU A 103 -14.80 -6.86 -11.55
CA GLU A 103 -15.60 -8.01 -11.17
C GLU A 103 -14.70 -9.13 -10.64
N LEU A 104 -15.04 -9.63 -9.47
CA LEU A 104 -14.49 -10.83 -8.87
C LEU A 104 -15.49 -11.95 -9.08
N SER A 105 -15.32 -12.73 -10.14
CA SER A 105 -16.17 -13.89 -10.43
C SER A 105 -15.56 -15.16 -9.87
N GLY A 106 -16.33 -15.87 -9.05
CA GLY A 106 -15.92 -17.13 -8.44
C GLY A 106 -16.51 -18.34 -9.13
N ASN A 107 -16.26 -19.48 -8.52
CA ASN A 107 -16.96 -20.74 -8.83
C ASN A 107 -18.36 -20.73 -8.17
N SER A 108 -19.09 -21.84 -8.29
CA SER A 108 -20.44 -21.99 -7.72
C SER A 108 -20.55 -21.78 -6.20
N ARG A 109 -19.43 -21.73 -5.46
CA ARG A 109 -19.39 -21.54 -4.01
C ARG A 109 -19.13 -20.08 -3.60
N SER A 110 -18.59 -19.28 -4.51
CA SER A 110 -18.26 -17.87 -4.24
C SER A 110 -19.08 -16.98 -5.17
N PRO A 111 -20.04 -16.21 -4.66
CA PRO A 111 -20.88 -15.37 -5.51
C PRO A 111 -20.03 -14.30 -6.22
N ARG A 112 -20.53 -13.89 -7.38
CA ARG A 112 -19.99 -12.76 -8.11
C ARG A 112 -20.03 -11.50 -7.22
N THR A 113 -18.92 -10.79 -7.17
CA THR A 113 -18.80 -9.53 -6.41
C THR A 113 -18.25 -8.46 -7.34
N LEU A 114 -18.80 -7.26 -7.27
CA LEU A 114 -18.26 -6.08 -7.92
C LEU A 114 -17.40 -5.31 -6.93
N ALA A 115 -16.37 -4.63 -7.41
CA ALA A 115 -15.57 -3.75 -6.59
C ALA A 115 -15.18 -2.48 -7.35
N ALA A 116 -14.97 -1.39 -6.62
CA ALA A 116 -14.41 -0.15 -7.12
C ALA A 116 -13.25 0.27 -6.21
N ILE A 117 -12.31 0.99 -6.77
CA ILE A 117 -11.14 1.48 -6.04
C ILE A 117 -11.15 3.00 -6.05
N LEU A 118 -10.95 3.59 -4.88
CA LEU A 118 -10.73 5.02 -4.71
C LEU A 118 -9.26 5.24 -4.35
N SER A 119 -8.61 6.19 -5.00
CA SER A 119 -7.28 6.66 -4.62
C SER A 119 -7.33 8.09 -4.13
N VAL A 120 -6.35 8.47 -3.31
CA VAL A 120 -6.21 9.83 -2.83
C VAL A 120 -5.58 10.70 -3.92
N LYS A 121 -6.32 11.72 -4.35
CA LYS A 121 -5.83 12.76 -5.25
C LYS A 121 -5.08 13.84 -4.49
N GLU A 122 -5.65 14.31 -3.39
CA GLU A 122 -5.07 15.35 -2.55
C GLU A 122 -5.23 15.01 -1.07
N TYR A 123 -4.19 15.26 -0.31
CA TYR A 123 -4.19 15.14 1.14
C TYR A 123 -4.52 16.50 1.78
N PRO A 124 -5.10 16.50 2.99
CA PRO A 124 -5.23 17.73 3.76
C PRO A 124 -3.84 18.28 4.10
N PRO A 125 -3.72 19.59 4.33
CA PRO A 125 -2.45 20.23 4.65
C PRO A 125 -1.79 19.67 5.92
N HIS A 126 -2.60 19.18 6.85
CA HIS A 126 -2.15 18.55 8.09
C HIS A 126 -2.91 17.25 8.33
N THR A 127 -2.22 16.27 8.89
CA THR A 127 -2.81 15.00 9.29
C THR A 127 -2.61 14.79 10.79
N ALA A 128 -3.57 14.14 11.43
CA ALA A 128 -3.53 13.81 12.85
C ALA A 128 -3.84 12.33 13.07
N ALA A 129 -3.40 11.80 14.21
CA ALA A 129 -3.77 10.47 14.63
C ALA A 129 -5.31 10.38 14.78
N GLY A 130 -5.90 9.26 14.34
CA GLY A 130 -7.36 9.05 14.38
C GLY A 130 -8.13 9.73 13.24
N GLN A 131 -7.50 10.48 12.35
CA GLN A 131 -8.17 11.18 11.25
C GLN A 131 -8.94 10.23 10.32
N LEU A 132 -8.45 9.00 10.14
CA LEU A 132 -9.09 7.98 9.31
C LEU A 132 -10.17 7.18 10.04
N ASP A 133 -10.48 7.47 11.31
CA ASP A 133 -11.46 6.71 12.09
C ASP A 133 -12.89 6.83 11.53
N SER A 134 -13.19 7.90 10.78
CA SER A 134 -14.46 8.06 10.07
C SER A 134 -14.69 6.95 9.06
N LEU A 135 -13.65 6.48 8.38
CA LEU A 135 -13.73 5.37 7.42
C LEU A 135 -14.16 4.06 8.10
N LEU A 136 -13.79 3.84 9.36
CA LEU A 136 -14.16 2.64 10.11
C LEU A 136 -15.66 2.61 10.47
N ARG A 137 -16.37 3.72 10.32
CA ARG A 137 -17.81 3.85 10.57
C ARG A 137 -18.65 3.64 9.31
N VAL A 138 -18.03 3.63 8.14
CA VAL A 138 -18.73 3.40 6.86
C VAL A 138 -19.24 1.95 6.83
N PRO A 139 -20.56 1.71 6.65
CA PRO A 139 -21.18 0.39 6.79
C PRO A 139 -21.05 -0.45 5.51
N HIS A 140 -19.88 -0.42 4.87
CA HIS A 140 -19.60 -1.16 3.65
C HIS A 140 -18.35 -2.04 3.81
N GLU A 141 -18.33 -3.15 3.09
CA GLU A 141 -17.15 -3.99 2.98
C GLU A 141 -16.05 -3.23 2.23
N MET A 142 -14.91 -3.05 2.86
CA MET A 142 -13.80 -2.35 2.23
C MET A 142 -12.43 -2.92 2.62
N VAL A 143 -11.48 -2.76 1.72
CA VAL A 143 -10.06 -3.01 1.97
C VAL A 143 -9.31 -1.68 1.85
N ILE A 144 -8.73 -1.22 2.95
CA ILE A 144 -7.89 -0.02 2.99
C ILE A 144 -6.44 -0.46 2.85
N SER A 145 -5.79 -0.03 1.79
CA SER A 145 -4.38 -0.34 1.52
C SER A 145 -3.53 0.91 1.60
N GLN A 146 -2.49 0.84 2.41
CA GLN A 146 -1.53 1.92 2.56
C GLN A 146 -0.11 1.40 2.31
N SER A 147 0.70 2.19 1.64
CA SER A 147 2.12 1.90 1.44
C SER A 147 2.93 3.17 1.64
N PHE A 148 3.97 3.09 2.43
CA PHE A 148 4.90 4.19 2.66
C PHE A 148 6.31 3.76 2.30
N ALA A 149 6.98 4.50 1.42
CA ALA A 149 8.37 4.27 1.06
C ALA A 149 9.23 5.42 1.59
N PHE A 150 10.10 5.11 2.52
CA PHE A 150 11.08 6.06 3.04
C PHE A 150 12.04 6.50 1.94
N MET A 151 12.33 7.79 1.91
CA MET A 151 13.29 8.39 0.98
C MET A 151 14.54 8.83 1.77
N ASP A 152 15.72 8.54 1.21
CA ASP A 152 16.97 9.01 1.77
C ASP A 152 17.02 10.54 1.82
N ARG A 153 17.74 11.09 2.83
CA ARG A 153 17.81 12.54 3.08
C ARG A 153 18.22 13.34 1.86
N GLN A 154 19.25 12.93 1.13
CA GLN A 154 19.78 13.71 0.00
C GLN A 154 18.80 13.77 -1.19
N PRO A 155 18.19 12.67 -1.68
CA PRO A 155 17.11 12.71 -2.65
C PRO A 155 15.93 13.57 -2.18
N ALA A 156 15.51 13.46 -0.92
CA ALA A 156 14.41 14.25 -0.36
C ALA A 156 14.70 15.75 -0.45
N LEU A 157 15.86 16.19 0.03
CA LEU A 157 16.28 17.60 -0.04
C LEU A 157 16.38 18.10 -1.49
N SER A 158 16.88 17.27 -2.41
CA SER A 158 16.96 17.61 -3.83
C SER A 158 15.58 17.83 -4.43
N ARG A 159 14.62 16.95 -4.10
CA ARG A 159 13.21 17.05 -4.56
C ARG A 159 12.55 18.32 -4.02
N MET A 160 12.68 18.60 -2.72
CA MET A 160 12.16 19.81 -2.09
C MET A 160 12.75 21.10 -2.71
N ASN A 161 14.06 21.12 -2.97
CA ASN A 161 14.71 22.23 -3.65
C ASN A 161 14.17 22.45 -5.08
N THR A 162 13.86 21.37 -5.78
CA THR A 162 13.29 21.46 -7.13
C THR A 162 11.88 22.05 -7.09
N VAL A 163 11.03 21.64 -6.13
CA VAL A 163 9.70 22.21 -5.94
C VAL A 163 9.80 23.69 -5.58
N LEU A 164 10.65 24.06 -4.60
CA LEU A 164 10.87 25.45 -4.20
C LEU A 164 11.33 26.34 -5.38
N ARG A 165 12.20 25.84 -6.26
CA ARG A 165 12.60 26.58 -7.47
C ARG A 165 11.44 26.77 -8.44
N ARG A 166 10.59 25.76 -8.65
CA ARG A 166 9.38 25.87 -9.51
C ARG A 166 8.39 26.87 -8.96
N MET A 167 8.11 26.84 -7.65
CA MET A 167 7.23 27.81 -6.98
C MET A 167 7.75 29.26 -7.13
N ARG A 168 9.05 29.47 -7.05
CA ARG A 168 9.66 30.78 -7.28
C ARG A 168 9.55 31.26 -8.74
N ALA A 169 9.75 30.32 -9.69
CA ALA A 169 9.70 30.63 -11.13
C ALA A 169 8.28 30.88 -11.62
N ALA A 170 7.27 30.30 -10.96
CA ALA A 170 5.86 30.48 -11.30
C ALA A 170 5.24 31.74 -10.64
N ASP A 171 6.02 32.50 -9.89
CA ASP A 171 5.56 33.65 -9.06
C ASP A 171 4.32 33.29 -8.23
N ASP A 172 4.35 32.09 -7.65
CA ASP A 172 3.25 31.49 -6.91
C ASP A 172 2.98 32.29 -5.62
N GLU A 173 1.82 32.89 -5.52
CA GLU A 173 1.36 33.68 -4.38
C GLU A 173 1.15 32.86 -3.10
N ALA A 174 1.26 31.52 -3.16
CA ALA A 174 1.11 30.61 -2.02
C ALA A 174 2.30 30.71 -1.03
N LEU A 175 2.45 31.88 -0.42
CA LEU A 175 3.55 32.19 0.54
C LEU A 175 3.54 31.25 1.74
N SER A 176 2.38 30.81 2.22
CA SER A 176 2.23 29.87 3.32
C SER A 176 2.81 28.51 2.95
N LEU A 177 2.39 27.92 1.83
CA LEU A 177 2.86 26.62 1.34
C LEU A 177 4.38 26.60 1.12
N ARG A 178 4.92 27.71 0.59
CA ARG A 178 6.37 27.86 0.41
C ARG A 178 7.12 27.93 1.74
N ARG A 179 6.56 28.61 2.75
CA ARG A 179 7.13 28.67 4.11
C ARG A 179 7.14 27.28 4.76
N ASP A 180 6.01 26.55 4.67
CA ASP A 180 5.87 25.22 5.21
C ASP A 180 6.86 24.24 4.56
N LEU A 181 7.06 24.34 3.25
CA LEU A 181 8.03 23.51 2.54
C LEU A 181 9.49 23.83 2.94
N VAL A 182 9.81 25.11 3.21
CA VAL A 182 11.13 25.51 3.74
C VAL A 182 11.33 24.92 5.13
N GLN A 183 10.33 25.01 6.02
CA GLN A 183 10.38 24.43 7.35
C GLN A 183 10.56 22.91 7.30
N ALA A 184 9.76 22.22 6.49
CA ALA A 184 9.87 20.78 6.29
C ALA A 184 11.25 20.36 5.79
N LYS A 185 11.83 21.13 4.86
CA LYS A 185 13.20 20.91 4.39
C LYS A 185 14.23 21.05 5.50
N ASP A 186 14.12 22.05 6.37
CA ASP A 186 15.01 22.26 7.51
C ASP A 186 14.88 21.11 8.52
N ASP A 187 13.66 20.60 8.76
CA ASP A 187 13.42 19.46 9.64
C ASP A 187 14.05 18.17 9.10
N VAL A 188 13.95 17.94 7.79
CA VAL A 188 14.61 16.80 7.13
C VAL A 188 16.14 16.95 7.17
N ALA A 189 16.65 18.15 6.91
CA ALA A 189 18.09 18.43 6.96
C ALA A 189 18.67 18.20 8.35
N ALA A 190 17.94 18.58 9.39
CA ALA A 190 18.30 18.39 10.78
C ALA A 190 18.05 16.98 11.33
N GLY A 191 17.41 16.10 10.54
CA GLY A 191 17.04 14.73 10.97
C GLY A 191 15.86 14.68 11.94
N ARG A 192 15.09 15.75 12.08
CA ARG A 192 13.87 15.80 12.92
C ARG A 192 12.65 15.22 12.23
N ALA A 193 12.66 15.15 10.89
CA ALA A 193 11.60 14.57 10.09
C ALA A 193 12.15 13.60 9.05
N VAL A 194 11.32 12.64 8.67
CA VAL A 194 11.58 11.70 7.58
C VAL A 194 10.65 12.02 6.43
N PHE A 195 11.18 12.01 5.22
CA PHE A 195 10.42 12.19 4.00
C PHE A 195 10.19 10.86 3.30
N GLY A 196 9.06 10.71 2.64
CA GLY A 196 8.75 9.50 1.91
C GLY A 196 7.62 9.69 0.93
N GLU A 197 7.33 8.65 0.20
CA GLU A 197 6.23 8.58 -0.75
C GLU A 197 5.13 7.70 -0.16
N HIS A 198 3.91 8.22 -0.14
CA HIS A 198 2.74 7.52 0.37
C HIS A 198 1.83 7.11 -0.78
N HIS A 199 1.21 5.94 -0.64
CA HIS A 199 0.13 5.46 -1.48
C HIS A 199 -1.01 5.02 -0.58
N PHE A 200 -2.22 5.42 -0.94
CA PHE A 200 -3.41 5.08 -0.18
C PHE A 200 -4.56 4.80 -1.14
N THR A 201 -5.18 3.64 -1.00
CA THR A 201 -6.35 3.24 -1.76
C THR A 201 -7.38 2.59 -0.85
N ILE A 202 -8.64 2.73 -1.24
CA ILE A 202 -9.78 2.04 -0.62
C ILE A 202 -10.48 1.27 -1.73
N MET A 203 -10.54 -0.05 -1.59
CA MET A 203 -11.36 -0.89 -2.44
C MET A 203 -12.65 -1.21 -1.69
N THR A 204 -13.79 -0.83 -2.22
CA THR A 204 -15.11 -1.20 -1.70
C THR A 204 -15.74 -2.28 -2.58
N ARG A 205 -16.55 -3.15 -1.97
CA ARG A 205 -17.17 -4.31 -2.61
C ARG A 205 -18.68 -4.28 -2.45
N ALA A 206 -19.40 -4.79 -3.46
CA ALA A 206 -20.85 -4.90 -3.42
C ALA A 206 -21.36 -6.02 -4.36
N ALA A 207 -22.60 -6.46 -4.14
CA ALA A 207 -23.23 -7.51 -4.93
C ALA A 207 -23.72 -7.01 -6.30
N ASN A 208 -24.02 -5.73 -6.46
CA ASN A 208 -24.53 -5.11 -7.67
C ASN A 208 -24.02 -3.66 -7.82
N PHE A 209 -24.26 -3.06 -9.00
CA PHE A 209 -23.77 -1.71 -9.32
C PHE A 209 -24.39 -0.63 -8.45
N GLU A 210 -25.69 -0.68 -8.15
CA GLU A 210 -26.35 0.31 -7.32
C GLU A 210 -25.75 0.35 -5.91
N ALA A 211 -25.57 -0.81 -5.28
CA ALA A 211 -24.94 -0.92 -3.98
C ALA A 211 -23.45 -0.50 -4.03
N LEU A 212 -22.75 -0.76 -5.13
CA LEU A 212 -21.37 -0.32 -5.32
C LEU A 212 -21.25 1.19 -5.43
N ASP A 213 -22.14 1.84 -6.19
CA ASP A 213 -22.14 3.29 -6.36
C ASP A 213 -22.50 4.01 -5.05
N ASN A 214 -23.44 3.46 -4.27
CA ASN A 214 -23.74 3.95 -2.93
C ASN A 214 -22.52 3.82 -1.99
N ALA A 215 -21.86 2.67 -1.99
CA ALA A 215 -20.65 2.46 -1.18
C ALA A 215 -19.51 3.43 -1.59
N VAL A 216 -19.30 3.66 -2.87
CA VAL A 216 -18.33 4.65 -3.36
C VAL A 216 -18.68 6.06 -2.88
N ALA A 217 -19.95 6.46 -2.96
CA ALA A 217 -20.41 7.78 -2.52
C ALA A 217 -20.19 7.98 -1.02
N ASP A 218 -20.53 6.98 -0.19
CA ASP A 218 -20.35 7.04 1.27
C ASP A 218 -18.86 7.13 1.66
N VAL A 219 -17.99 6.36 0.98
CA VAL A 219 -16.53 6.43 1.19
C VAL A 219 -15.99 7.79 0.77
N GLN A 220 -16.45 8.35 -0.37
CA GLN A 220 -16.04 9.69 -0.81
C GLN A 220 -16.49 10.77 0.17
N ALA A 221 -17.69 10.66 0.71
CA ALA A 221 -18.20 11.59 1.72
C ALA A 221 -17.32 11.54 2.99
N ALA A 222 -17.00 10.34 3.49
CA ALA A 222 -16.13 10.16 4.65
C ALA A 222 -14.70 10.70 4.42
N LEU A 223 -14.15 10.54 3.21
CA LEU A 223 -12.86 11.13 2.85
C LEU A 223 -12.92 12.66 2.80
N THR A 224 -14.00 13.21 2.25
CA THR A 224 -14.21 14.66 2.15
C THR A 224 -14.34 15.30 3.54
N GLU A 225 -15.03 14.64 4.47
CA GLU A 225 -15.18 15.11 5.86
C GLU A 225 -13.82 15.33 6.54
N ILE A 226 -12.83 14.50 6.24
CA ILE A 226 -11.47 14.61 6.78
C ILE A 226 -10.52 15.43 5.90
N GLY A 227 -11.04 16.12 4.88
CA GLY A 227 -10.26 16.98 3.98
C GLY A 227 -9.43 16.22 2.94
N VAL A 228 -9.70 14.94 2.71
CA VAL A 228 -9.05 14.12 1.68
C VAL A 228 -9.90 14.14 0.41
N ILE A 229 -9.28 14.44 -0.73
CA ILE A 229 -9.95 14.28 -2.03
C ILE A 229 -9.69 12.90 -2.58
N GLY A 230 -10.70 12.03 -2.48
CA GLY A 230 -10.70 10.70 -3.06
C GLY A 230 -11.34 10.69 -4.45
N VAL A 231 -10.75 9.96 -5.39
CA VAL A 231 -11.29 9.78 -6.74
C VAL A 231 -11.44 8.29 -7.04
N ARG A 232 -12.57 7.93 -7.68
CA ARG A 232 -12.77 6.57 -8.21
C ARG A 232 -11.80 6.35 -9.37
N GLU A 233 -11.07 5.25 -9.32
CA GLU A 233 -10.08 4.91 -10.35
C GLU A 233 -10.75 4.39 -11.62
N GLU A 234 -10.29 4.92 -12.75
CA GLU A 234 -10.63 4.45 -14.09
C GLU A 234 -9.36 3.96 -14.80
N ALA A 235 -8.47 4.87 -15.16
CA ALA A 235 -7.26 4.53 -15.92
C ALA A 235 -6.25 3.68 -15.13
N ALA A 236 -6.19 3.85 -13.80
CA ALA A 236 -5.28 3.12 -12.92
C ALA A 236 -6.01 2.04 -12.08
N LEU A 237 -7.21 1.60 -12.50
CA LEU A 237 -7.99 0.61 -11.75
C LEU A 237 -7.22 -0.71 -11.57
N GLU A 238 -6.69 -1.28 -12.65
CA GLU A 238 -5.92 -2.53 -12.60
C GLU A 238 -4.61 -2.39 -11.82
N PRO A 239 -3.74 -1.40 -12.08
CA PRO A 239 -2.56 -1.16 -11.25
C PRO A 239 -2.89 -0.99 -9.77
N SER A 240 -3.94 -0.25 -9.42
CA SER A 240 -4.36 -0.02 -8.04
C SER A 240 -4.84 -1.30 -7.35
N PHE A 241 -5.51 -2.18 -8.08
CA PHE A 241 -5.88 -3.50 -7.56
C PHE A 241 -4.63 -4.34 -7.24
N TRP A 242 -3.66 -4.42 -8.15
CA TRP A 242 -2.45 -5.19 -7.92
C TRP A 242 -1.51 -4.56 -6.89
N ALA A 243 -1.59 -3.25 -6.69
CA ALA A 243 -0.78 -2.53 -5.69
C ALA A 243 -1.06 -2.95 -4.24
N GLN A 244 -2.25 -3.47 -3.94
CA GLN A 244 -2.61 -3.96 -2.60
C GLN A 244 -1.86 -5.24 -2.20
N PHE A 245 -1.32 -5.99 -3.19
CA PHE A 245 -0.61 -7.24 -2.92
C PHE A 245 0.86 -6.97 -2.56
N PRO A 246 1.37 -7.59 -1.47
CA PRO A 246 2.76 -7.46 -1.07
C PRO A 246 3.75 -7.83 -2.18
N GLY A 247 4.79 -7.03 -2.34
CA GLY A 247 5.81 -7.24 -3.37
C GLY A 247 5.53 -6.57 -4.71
N ASN A 248 4.31 -6.12 -4.97
CA ASN A 248 3.90 -5.47 -6.23
C ASN A 248 4.20 -3.97 -6.28
N GLY A 249 5.31 -3.54 -5.68
CA GLY A 249 5.68 -2.13 -5.61
C GLY A 249 5.78 -1.38 -6.94
N GLN A 250 5.91 -2.11 -8.06
CA GLN A 250 5.92 -1.53 -9.41
C GLN A 250 4.55 -0.94 -9.82
N TYR A 251 3.46 -1.42 -9.23
CA TYR A 251 2.09 -0.95 -9.49
C TYR A 251 1.65 0.17 -8.54
N ILE A 252 2.49 0.56 -7.58
CA ILE A 252 2.15 1.57 -6.58
C ILE A 252 2.50 2.97 -7.14
N PRO A 253 1.52 3.78 -7.56
CA PRO A 253 1.76 5.17 -7.90
C PRO A 253 1.97 5.95 -6.59
N ARG A 254 3.22 6.20 -6.23
CA ARG A 254 3.58 6.98 -5.05
C ARG A 254 3.66 8.46 -5.39
N LYS A 255 3.11 9.27 -4.52
CA LYS A 255 3.15 10.75 -4.62
C LYS A 255 3.98 11.34 -3.49
#